data_feb06ed2cbde3f1ff41db94252779899
#
_entry.id   feb06ed2cbde3f1ff41db94252779899
#
_cell.length_a   1.000
_cell.length_b   1.000
_cell.length_c   1.000
_cell.angle_alpha   90.00
_cell.angle_beta   90.00
_cell.angle_gamma   90.00
#
_symmetry.space_group_name_H-M   'P 1'
#
loop_
_entity.id
_entity.type
_entity.pdbx_description
1 polymer ?
#
loop_
_entity_poly.entity_id
_entity_poly.type
_entity_poly.pdbx_seq_one_letter_code
_entity_poly.pdbx_strand_id
1 'polypeptide(L)'
;MPALVALIFVTAVWGVTFVQVKDAVAIYPLFAFLAVRFAIASATLAVPAAKRVRGLGRTGAVGGAFLGLLLAAGYALQTAGLERTTVSSTGFITGMYVVLTPLIALVLYRSRIGLAAWGGVVVATAGLAMLSGIHAGSVKGDLLVLAAAAVYSLQIVLMERYAPRYDALAFTFVEMAAAFAGLLVVAVALGDLSVPHGWTVWGALLVTGVFASALGFLVQTWAQRRTSATRTALAFSMEPVWTAFFGYTLAGDRLGALGWGGCAAIMAGIVLAEPAAARVLAGKLDTLRLRFSQ
;
A
#
# COMPACT_ATOMS: atom_id res chain seq x y z
N MET A 1 8.78 0.72 16.58
CA MET A 1 8.58 -0.73 16.40
C MET A 1 7.10 -1.12 16.18
N PRO A 2 6.11 -0.88 17.10
CA PRO A 2 4.76 -1.43 16.90
C PRO A 2 4.04 -0.95 15.62
N ALA A 3 4.24 0.31 15.21
CA ALA A 3 3.64 0.84 13.98
C ALA A 3 4.15 0.12 12.72
N LEU A 4 5.44 -0.16 12.65
CA LEU A 4 6.05 -0.86 11.51
C LEU A 4 5.57 -2.32 11.43
N VAL A 5 5.51 -3.00 12.57
CA VAL A 5 4.98 -4.38 12.66
C VAL A 5 3.53 -4.43 12.19
N ALA A 6 2.69 -3.47 12.63
CA ALA A 6 1.30 -3.40 12.20
C ALA A 6 1.16 -3.17 10.68
N LEU A 7 2.00 -2.31 10.09
CA LEU A 7 2.03 -2.09 8.64
C LEU A 7 2.43 -3.35 7.88
N ILE A 8 3.43 -4.10 8.36
CA ILE A 8 3.85 -5.38 7.77
C ILE A 8 2.71 -6.41 7.80
N PHE A 9 1.93 -6.46 8.88
CA PHE A 9 0.74 -7.31 8.93
C PHE A 9 -0.32 -6.91 7.90
N VAL A 10 -0.54 -5.62 7.70
CA VAL A 10 -1.47 -5.12 6.67
C VAL A 10 -1.03 -5.57 5.28
N THR A 11 0.27 -5.55 4.98
CA THR A 11 0.79 -5.98 3.68
C THR A 11 0.60 -7.47 3.43
N ALA A 12 0.56 -8.29 4.48
CA ALA A 12 0.22 -9.72 4.34
C ALA A 12 -1.23 -9.90 3.85
N VAL A 13 -2.16 -9.10 4.40
CA VAL A 13 -3.56 -9.09 3.93
C VAL A 13 -3.64 -8.60 2.49
N TRP A 14 -2.92 -7.54 2.13
CA TRP A 14 -2.92 -7.01 0.78
C TRP A 14 -2.32 -8.01 -0.21
N GLY A 15 -1.20 -8.64 0.13
CA GLY A 15 -0.52 -9.60 -0.74
C GLY A 15 -1.39 -10.78 -1.16
N VAL A 16 -2.22 -11.31 -0.24
CA VAL A 16 -3.14 -12.42 -0.56
C VAL A 16 -4.32 -11.98 -1.43
N THR A 17 -4.69 -10.68 -1.41
CA THR A 17 -5.90 -10.20 -2.09
C THR A 17 -5.74 -9.96 -3.59
N PHE A 18 -4.53 -9.86 -4.14
CA PHE A 18 -4.34 -9.60 -5.57
C PHE A 18 -4.97 -10.67 -6.47
N VAL A 19 -4.80 -11.95 -6.12
CA VAL A 19 -5.40 -13.06 -6.87
C VAL A 19 -6.93 -12.98 -6.79
N GLN A 20 -7.47 -12.80 -5.58
CA GLN A 20 -8.91 -12.68 -5.37
C GLN A 20 -9.54 -11.51 -6.14
N VAL A 21 -8.86 -10.37 -6.19
CA VAL A 21 -9.33 -9.21 -6.97
C VAL A 21 -9.31 -9.53 -8.45
N LYS A 22 -8.23 -10.13 -8.97
CA LYS A 22 -8.12 -10.49 -10.38
C LYS A 22 -9.23 -11.43 -10.81
N ASP A 23 -9.51 -12.47 -10.03
CA ASP A 23 -10.58 -13.43 -10.31
C ASP A 23 -11.96 -12.78 -10.24
N ALA A 24 -12.18 -11.89 -9.27
CA ALA A 24 -13.46 -11.20 -9.12
C ALA A 24 -13.75 -10.23 -10.28
N VAL A 25 -12.77 -9.42 -10.69
CA VAL A 25 -12.98 -8.44 -11.78
C VAL A 25 -13.00 -9.06 -13.17
N ALA A 26 -12.57 -10.32 -13.30
CA ALA A 26 -12.73 -11.08 -14.54
C ALA A 26 -14.21 -11.41 -14.85
N ILE A 27 -15.07 -11.44 -13.83
CA ILE A 27 -16.50 -11.83 -13.92
C ILE A 27 -17.46 -10.76 -13.40
N TYR A 28 -16.95 -9.68 -12.84
CA TYR A 28 -17.75 -8.59 -12.27
C TYR A 28 -17.14 -7.23 -12.62
N PRO A 29 -17.94 -6.23 -13.06
CA PRO A 29 -17.41 -4.95 -13.54
C PRO A 29 -16.49 -4.27 -12.51
N LEU A 30 -15.33 -3.78 -12.98
CA LEU A 30 -14.27 -3.24 -12.16
C LEU A 30 -14.74 -2.11 -11.23
N PHE A 31 -15.44 -1.11 -11.77
CA PHE A 31 -15.87 0.03 -10.97
C PHE A 31 -16.99 -0.32 -10.00
N ALA A 32 -17.88 -1.27 -10.36
CA ALA A 32 -18.86 -1.81 -9.43
C ALA A 32 -18.18 -2.55 -8.28
N PHE A 33 -17.17 -3.39 -8.59
CA PHE A 33 -16.37 -4.09 -7.57
C PHE A 33 -15.71 -3.11 -6.59
N LEU A 34 -15.04 -2.10 -7.11
CA LEU A 34 -14.36 -1.10 -6.26
C LEU A 34 -15.37 -0.26 -5.45
N ALA A 35 -16.48 0.16 -6.05
CA ALA A 35 -17.52 0.90 -5.34
C ALA A 35 -18.09 0.08 -4.18
N VAL A 36 -18.47 -1.18 -4.41
CA VAL A 36 -19.01 -2.05 -3.35
C VAL A 36 -17.95 -2.35 -2.29
N ARG A 37 -16.69 -2.59 -2.67
CA ARG A 37 -15.56 -2.77 -1.74
C ARG A 37 -15.43 -1.60 -0.77
N PHE A 38 -15.42 -0.36 -1.28
CA PHE A 38 -15.30 0.84 -0.44
C PHE A 38 -16.59 1.19 0.29
N ALA A 39 -17.78 0.79 -0.23
CA ALA A 39 -19.03 0.83 0.52
C ALA A 39 -18.95 -0.05 1.77
N ILE A 40 -18.49 -1.31 1.63
CA ILE A 40 -18.28 -2.23 2.76
C ILE A 40 -17.27 -1.65 3.75
N ALA A 41 -16.15 -1.08 3.27
CA ALA A 41 -15.16 -0.45 4.12
C ALA A 41 -15.75 0.72 4.92
N SER A 42 -16.51 1.60 4.26
CA SER A 42 -17.20 2.72 4.91
C SER A 42 -18.22 2.23 5.93
N ALA A 43 -19.04 1.24 5.59
CA ALA A 43 -20.04 0.68 6.49
C ALA A 43 -19.41 0.06 7.74
N THR A 44 -18.28 -0.64 7.58
CA THR A 44 -17.51 -1.24 8.68
C THR A 44 -17.04 -0.19 9.69
N LEU A 45 -16.63 0.98 9.22
CA LEU A 45 -16.12 2.05 10.06
C LEU A 45 -17.23 3.04 10.54
N ALA A 46 -18.40 3.04 9.91
CA ALA A 46 -19.45 4.05 10.14
C ALA A 46 -19.88 4.13 11.61
N VAL A 47 -20.26 3.00 12.20
CA VAL A 47 -20.76 2.96 13.59
C VAL A 47 -19.70 3.42 14.60
N PRO A 48 -18.47 2.85 14.60
CA PRO A 48 -17.45 3.27 15.55
C PRO A 48 -16.93 4.70 15.29
N ALA A 49 -17.02 5.23 14.07
CA ALA A 49 -16.61 6.58 13.72
C ALA A 49 -17.67 7.66 14.00
N ALA A 50 -18.95 7.30 14.09
CA ALA A 50 -20.09 8.24 14.07
C ALA A 50 -19.96 9.43 15.06
N LYS A 51 -19.52 9.16 16.30
CA LYS A 51 -19.35 10.19 17.31
C LYS A 51 -18.07 11.02 17.13
N ARG A 52 -17.08 10.50 16.40
CA ARG A 52 -15.74 11.07 16.26
C ARG A 52 -15.60 11.97 15.03
N VAL A 53 -16.41 11.73 13.98
CA VAL A 53 -16.36 12.49 12.73
C VAL A 53 -16.58 13.99 12.93
N ARG A 54 -17.45 14.37 13.86
CA ARG A 54 -17.69 15.79 14.18
C ARG A 54 -16.42 16.52 14.69
N GLY A 55 -15.49 15.78 15.30
CA GLY A 55 -14.21 16.32 15.78
C GLY A 55 -13.19 16.62 14.69
N LEU A 56 -13.40 16.16 13.44
CA LEU A 56 -12.50 16.45 12.33
C LEU A 56 -12.55 17.92 11.88
N GLY A 57 -13.70 18.58 12.07
CA GLY A 57 -13.95 19.89 11.49
C GLY A 57 -13.88 19.88 9.96
N ARG A 58 -14.06 21.04 9.33
CA ARG A 58 -14.08 21.16 7.87
C ARG A 58 -12.75 20.75 7.21
N THR A 59 -11.62 21.18 7.81
CA THR A 59 -10.28 20.92 7.25
C THR A 59 -9.95 19.41 7.26
N GLY A 60 -10.26 18.72 8.37
CA GLY A 60 -10.06 17.29 8.47
C GLY A 60 -10.96 16.49 7.52
N ALA A 61 -12.24 16.89 7.40
CA ALA A 61 -13.16 16.25 6.48
C ALA A 61 -12.74 16.43 5.01
N VAL A 62 -12.35 17.65 4.61
CA VAL A 62 -11.86 17.92 3.25
C VAL A 62 -10.55 17.17 2.98
N GLY A 63 -9.61 17.15 3.96
CA GLY A 63 -8.36 16.40 3.83
C GLY A 63 -8.61 14.89 3.68
N GLY A 64 -9.46 14.30 4.53
CA GLY A 64 -9.85 12.90 4.43
C GLY A 64 -10.55 12.57 3.12
N ALA A 65 -11.47 13.44 2.66
CA ALA A 65 -12.13 13.26 1.38
C ALA A 65 -11.16 13.32 0.19
N PHE A 66 -10.21 14.25 0.22
CA PHE A 66 -9.18 14.36 -0.82
C PHE A 66 -8.31 13.10 -0.87
N LEU A 67 -7.85 12.60 0.28
CA LEU A 67 -7.08 11.34 0.33
C LEU A 67 -7.92 10.15 -0.13
N GLY A 68 -9.20 10.12 0.18
CA GLY A 68 -10.13 9.09 -0.32
C GLY A 68 -10.27 9.11 -1.83
N LEU A 69 -10.34 10.30 -2.45
CA LEU A 69 -10.37 10.41 -3.91
C LEU A 69 -9.03 10.00 -4.55
N LEU A 70 -7.89 10.27 -3.90
CA LEU A 70 -6.60 9.72 -4.34
C LEU A 70 -6.59 8.20 -4.27
N LEU A 71 -7.12 7.60 -3.19
CA LEU A 71 -7.25 6.15 -3.11
C LEU A 71 -8.16 5.60 -4.21
N ALA A 72 -9.30 6.22 -4.47
CA ALA A 72 -10.19 5.84 -5.55
C ALA A 72 -9.48 5.81 -6.90
N ALA A 73 -8.73 6.88 -7.22
CA ALA A 73 -7.94 6.97 -8.44
C ALA A 73 -6.83 5.90 -8.49
N GLY A 74 -6.11 5.72 -7.39
CA GLY A 74 -5.05 4.70 -7.28
C GLY A 74 -5.59 3.29 -7.51
N TYR A 75 -6.69 2.93 -6.84
CA TYR A 75 -7.34 1.61 -7.03
C TYR A 75 -7.92 1.41 -8.41
N ALA A 76 -8.53 2.44 -9.00
CA ALA A 76 -9.03 2.37 -10.37
C ALA A 76 -7.89 2.10 -11.37
N LEU A 77 -6.79 2.86 -11.27
CA LEU A 77 -5.61 2.68 -12.12
C LEU A 77 -4.94 1.32 -11.91
N GLN A 78 -4.76 0.91 -10.65
CA GLN A 78 -4.12 -0.37 -10.31
C GLN A 78 -4.95 -1.55 -10.81
N THR A 79 -6.26 -1.55 -10.57
CA THR A 79 -7.13 -2.66 -10.97
C THR A 79 -7.28 -2.71 -12.49
N ALA A 80 -7.42 -1.56 -13.17
CA ALA A 80 -7.42 -1.50 -14.63
C ALA A 80 -6.08 -1.94 -15.24
N GLY A 81 -4.97 -1.71 -14.56
CA GLY A 81 -3.67 -2.24 -14.93
C GLY A 81 -3.59 -3.75 -14.71
N LEU A 82 -4.06 -4.25 -13.56
CA LEU A 82 -4.07 -5.66 -13.19
C LEU A 82 -4.87 -6.53 -14.18
N GLU A 83 -5.96 -6.01 -14.74
CA GLU A 83 -6.70 -6.68 -15.82
C GLU A 83 -5.87 -6.90 -17.08
N ARG A 84 -4.86 -6.04 -17.32
CA ARG A 84 -4.08 -5.99 -18.56
C ARG A 84 -2.66 -6.53 -18.42
N THR A 85 -2.20 -6.75 -17.19
CA THR A 85 -0.87 -7.28 -16.91
C THR A 85 -0.92 -8.47 -15.94
N THR A 86 0.23 -8.98 -15.52
CA THR A 86 0.31 -10.10 -14.58
C THR A 86 0.18 -9.63 -13.14
N VAL A 87 -0.24 -10.52 -12.23
CA VAL A 87 -0.25 -10.26 -10.78
C VAL A 87 1.16 -9.90 -10.28
N SER A 88 2.17 -10.62 -10.76
CA SER A 88 3.57 -10.36 -10.41
C SER A 88 4.06 -8.99 -10.85
N SER A 89 3.78 -8.58 -12.11
CA SER A 89 4.10 -7.23 -12.60
C SER A 89 3.36 -6.16 -11.80
N THR A 90 2.07 -6.38 -11.51
CA THR A 90 1.28 -5.45 -10.70
C THR A 90 1.89 -5.28 -9.29
N GLY A 91 2.21 -6.37 -8.61
CA GLY A 91 2.83 -6.32 -7.28
C GLY A 91 4.18 -5.60 -7.29
N PHE A 92 5.04 -5.89 -8.29
CA PHE A 92 6.33 -5.23 -8.44
C PHE A 92 6.18 -3.72 -8.67
N ILE A 93 5.40 -3.34 -9.69
CA ILE A 93 5.27 -1.94 -10.09
C ILE A 93 4.57 -1.14 -8.99
N THR A 94 3.57 -1.72 -8.31
CA THR A 94 2.98 -1.11 -7.11
C THR A 94 4.05 -0.88 -6.04
N GLY A 95 4.93 -1.84 -5.80
CA GLY A 95 6.05 -1.73 -4.87
C GLY A 95 7.00 -0.56 -5.16
N MET A 96 6.98 0.02 -6.37
CA MET A 96 7.77 1.21 -6.71
C MET A 96 7.41 2.45 -5.86
N TYR A 97 6.29 2.43 -5.11
CA TYR A 97 6.02 3.48 -4.13
C TYR A 97 7.16 3.61 -3.08
N VAL A 98 7.97 2.59 -2.88
CA VAL A 98 9.16 2.68 -2.01
C VAL A 98 10.16 3.73 -2.49
N VAL A 99 10.29 3.90 -3.80
CA VAL A 99 11.13 4.93 -4.44
C VAL A 99 10.37 6.24 -4.60
N LEU A 100 9.13 6.17 -5.08
CA LEU A 100 8.35 7.36 -5.41
C LEU A 100 7.97 8.17 -4.16
N THR A 101 7.67 7.52 -3.04
CA THR A 101 7.29 8.20 -1.80
C THR A 101 8.37 9.16 -1.28
N PRO A 102 9.64 8.75 -1.08
CA PRO A 102 10.67 9.67 -0.66
C PRO A 102 10.93 10.79 -1.69
N LEU A 103 10.84 10.50 -2.99
CA LEU A 103 11.00 11.52 -4.02
C LEU A 103 9.87 12.57 -3.97
N ILE A 104 8.62 12.13 -3.84
CA ILE A 104 7.48 13.04 -3.70
C ILE A 104 7.58 13.85 -2.40
N ALA A 105 7.98 13.23 -1.28
CA ALA A 105 8.20 13.94 -0.02
C ALA A 105 9.30 15.00 -0.12
N LEU A 106 10.38 14.70 -0.85
CA LEU A 106 11.46 15.65 -1.12
C LEU A 106 10.96 16.84 -1.95
N VAL A 107 10.20 16.60 -3.02
CA VAL A 107 9.71 17.65 -3.92
C VAL A 107 8.65 18.51 -3.24
N LEU A 108 7.65 17.91 -2.58
CA LEU A 108 6.53 18.65 -1.99
C LEU A 108 6.90 19.38 -0.70
N TYR A 109 7.76 18.78 0.12
CA TYR A 109 8.01 19.26 1.48
C TYR A 109 9.48 19.56 1.76
N ARG A 110 10.37 19.39 0.78
CA ARG A 110 11.83 19.47 0.97
C ARG A 110 12.31 18.65 2.17
N SER A 111 11.67 17.50 2.37
CA SER A 111 11.95 16.60 3.49
C SER A 111 13.38 16.09 3.41
N ARG A 112 14.13 16.21 4.52
CA ARG A 112 15.47 15.63 4.60
C ARG A 112 15.37 14.14 4.87
N ILE A 113 15.77 13.32 3.91
CA ILE A 113 15.77 11.87 4.01
C ILE A 113 17.19 11.44 4.38
N GLY A 114 17.33 10.75 5.52
CA GLY A 114 18.65 10.30 6.00
C GLY A 114 19.25 9.23 5.06
N LEU A 115 20.60 9.16 5.05
CA LEU A 115 21.34 8.18 4.24
C LEU A 115 20.92 6.74 4.49
N ALA A 116 20.61 6.38 5.74
CA ALA A 116 20.12 5.04 6.09
C ALA A 116 18.78 4.71 5.42
N ALA A 117 17.85 5.68 5.36
CA ALA A 117 16.58 5.50 4.67
C ALA A 117 16.78 5.38 3.14
N TRP A 118 17.67 6.17 2.55
CA TRP A 118 18.04 6.03 1.14
C TRP A 118 18.70 4.68 0.85
N GLY A 119 19.62 4.23 1.72
CA GLY A 119 20.22 2.90 1.63
C GLY A 119 19.15 1.80 1.66
N GLY A 120 18.19 1.90 2.58
CA GLY A 120 17.04 1.00 2.66
C GLY A 120 16.19 1.00 1.39
N VAL A 121 15.91 2.18 0.81
CA VAL A 121 15.17 2.32 -0.45
C VAL A 121 15.91 1.62 -1.60
N VAL A 122 17.21 1.84 -1.75
CA VAL A 122 18.02 1.22 -2.81
C VAL A 122 18.02 -0.31 -2.67
N VAL A 123 18.27 -0.82 -1.47
CA VAL A 123 18.30 -2.27 -1.20
C VAL A 123 16.92 -2.91 -1.42
N ALA A 124 15.85 -2.27 -0.93
CA ALA A 124 14.50 -2.78 -1.15
C ALA A 124 14.10 -2.76 -2.63
N THR A 125 14.48 -1.73 -3.39
CA THR A 125 14.22 -1.64 -4.83
C THR A 125 14.97 -2.72 -5.61
N ALA A 126 16.24 -2.99 -5.26
CA ALA A 126 16.98 -4.09 -5.84
C ALA A 126 16.32 -5.44 -5.52
N GLY A 127 15.86 -5.61 -4.28
CA GLY A 127 15.10 -6.80 -3.87
C GLY A 127 13.79 -6.98 -4.64
N LEU A 128 13.05 -5.90 -4.86
CA LEU A 128 11.84 -5.92 -5.70
C LEU A 128 12.15 -6.37 -7.12
N ALA A 129 13.21 -5.84 -7.74
CA ALA A 129 13.65 -6.23 -9.08
C ALA A 129 14.03 -7.72 -9.15
N MET A 130 14.74 -8.23 -8.13
CA MET A 130 15.11 -9.64 -8.04
C MET A 130 13.89 -10.56 -7.87
N LEU A 131 12.91 -10.15 -7.06
CA LEU A 131 11.71 -10.94 -6.77
C LEU A 131 10.79 -11.08 -7.98
N SER A 132 10.63 -10.00 -8.75
CA SER A 132 9.62 -9.95 -9.82
C SER A 132 9.98 -10.74 -11.06
N GLY A 133 11.27 -10.99 -11.28
CA GLY A 133 11.76 -11.47 -12.57
C GLY A 133 11.37 -10.51 -13.71
N ILE A 134 12.02 -10.63 -14.85
CA ILE A 134 11.66 -9.84 -16.04
C ILE A 134 10.52 -10.59 -16.76
N HIS A 135 9.29 -10.45 -16.29
CA HIS A 135 8.12 -10.98 -17.01
C HIS A 135 7.49 -9.84 -17.81
N ALA A 136 7.40 -10.01 -19.11
CA ALA A 136 6.78 -9.06 -20.01
C ALA A 136 5.26 -9.05 -19.80
N GLY A 137 4.78 -8.07 -19.00
CA GLY A 137 3.38 -7.69 -18.95
C GLY A 137 3.00 -6.81 -20.15
N SER A 138 1.74 -6.40 -20.21
CA SER A 138 1.31 -5.38 -21.17
C SER A 138 1.87 -4.01 -20.77
N VAL A 139 2.61 -3.33 -21.63
CA VAL A 139 3.16 -1.99 -21.40
C VAL A 139 2.06 -1.01 -20.93
N LYS A 140 0.87 -1.09 -21.53
CA LYS A 140 -0.26 -0.26 -21.12
C LYS A 140 -0.73 -0.58 -19.70
N GLY A 141 -0.81 -1.86 -19.34
CA GLY A 141 -1.15 -2.31 -17.98
C GLY A 141 -0.10 -1.84 -16.97
N ASP A 142 1.18 -2.01 -17.29
CA ASP A 142 2.30 -1.63 -16.43
C ASP A 142 2.35 -0.11 -16.18
N LEU A 143 2.06 0.70 -17.20
CA LEU A 143 1.98 2.16 -17.07
C LEU A 143 0.81 2.60 -16.18
N LEU A 144 -0.34 1.93 -16.25
CA LEU A 144 -1.48 2.19 -15.36
C LEU A 144 -1.11 1.88 -13.90
N VAL A 145 -0.45 0.75 -13.66
CA VAL A 145 0.01 0.39 -12.30
C VAL A 145 1.08 1.36 -11.79
N LEU A 146 1.99 1.82 -12.66
CA LEU A 146 2.99 2.82 -12.26
C LEU A 146 2.33 4.16 -11.89
N ALA A 147 1.32 4.59 -12.65
CA ALA A 147 0.52 5.76 -12.29
C ALA A 147 -0.20 5.57 -10.95
N ALA A 148 -0.75 4.37 -10.70
CA ALA A 148 -1.33 4.04 -9.39
C ALA A 148 -0.30 4.12 -8.26
N ALA A 149 0.91 3.59 -8.45
CA ALA A 149 2.00 3.68 -7.47
C ALA A 149 2.38 5.14 -7.15
N ALA A 150 2.36 6.03 -8.15
CA ALA A 150 2.60 7.46 -7.92
C ALA A 150 1.47 8.10 -7.10
N VAL A 151 0.21 7.76 -7.39
CA VAL A 151 -0.96 8.26 -6.63
C VAL A 151 -0.94 7.74 -5.19
N TYR A 152 -0.63 6.46 -4.97
CA TYR A 152 -0.47 5.91 -3.63
C TYR A 152 0.68 6.58 -2.87
N SER A 153 1.80 6.82 -3.54
CA SER A 153 2.94 7.55 -2.94
C SER A 153 2.53 8.94 -2.48
N LEU A 154 1.75 9.64 -3.28
CA LEU A 154 1.22 10.96 -2.93
C LEU A 154 0.27 10.85 -1.71
N GLN A 155 -0.63 9.87 -1.68
CA GLN A 155 -1.53 9.61 -0.55
C GLN A 155 -0.72 9.32 0.73
N ILE A 156 0.31 8.47 0.67
CA ILE A 156 1.18 8.14 1.81
C ILE A 156 1.90 9.39 2.35
N VAL A 157 2.42 10.24 1.45
CA VAL A 157 3.12 11.48 1.82
C VAL A 157 2.17 12.50 2.46
N LEU A 158 0.97 12.64 1.93
CA LEU A 158 -0.04 13.53 2.48
C LEU A 158 -0.60 12.99 3.81
N MET A 159 -0.80 11.68 3.93
CA MET A 159 -1.26 11.03 5.15
C MET A 159 -0.33 11.31 6.35
N GLU A 160 1.00 11.33 6.15
CA GLU A 160 1.97 11.72 7.19
C GLU A 160 1.67 13.11 7.79
N ARG A 161 1.12 14.02 6.99
CA ARG A 161 0.76 15.38 7.43
C ARG A 161 -0.59 15.44 8.13
N TYR A 162 -1.55 14.65 7.68
CA TYR A 162 -2.91 14.67 8.21
C TYR A 162 -3.08 13.77 9.44
N ALA A 163 -2.54 12.55 9.41
CA ALA A 163 -2.75 11.56 10.45
C ALA A 163 -2.45 12.04 11.87
N PRO A 164 -1.37 12.79 12.17
CA PRO A 164 -1.09 13.24 13.53
C PRO A 164 -2.12 14.22 14.09
N ARG A 165 -2.88 14.90 13.24
CA ARG A 165 -3.77 16.00 13.61
C ARG A 165 -5.20 15.55 13.93
N TYR A 166 -5.60 14.36 13.48
CA TYR A 166 -6.98 13.92 13.52
C TYR A 166 -7.13 12.54 14.18
N ASP A 167 -8.34 12.24 14.65
CA ASP A 167 -8.67 10.89 15.11
C ASP A 167 -8.57 9.91 13.91
N ALA A 168 -7.78 8.84 14.08
CA ALA A 168 -7.49 7.92 12.99
C ALA A 168 -8.75 7.24 12.43
N LEU A 169 -9.68 6.85 13.32
CA LEU A 169 -10.89 6.16 12.92
C LEU A 169 -11.84 7.07 12.13
N ALA A 170 -12.04 8.31 12.62
CA ALA A 170 -12.88 9.29 11.95
C ALA A 170 -12.31 9.71 10.60
N PHE A 171 -10.99 9.91 10.54
CA PHE A 171 -10.31 10.32 9.31
C PHE A 171 -10.36 9.22 8.25
N THR A 172 -10.05 7.96 8.64
CA THR A 172 -10.14 6.81 7.72
C THR A 172 -11.58 6.56 7.26
N PHE A 173 -12.58 6.75 8.13
CA PHE A 173 -13.97 6.64 7.69
C PHE A 173 -14.31 7.64 6.56
N VAL A 174 -13.93 8.91 6.71
CA VAL A 174 -14.16 9.92 5.67
C VAL A 174 -13.40 9.58 4.39
N GLU A 175 -12.16 9.08 4.52
CA GLU A 175 -11.35 8.62 3.41
C GLU A 175 -12.05 7.47 2.63
N MET A 176 -12.54 6.43 3.33
CA MET A 176 -13.26 5.33 2.71
C MET A 176 -14.59 5.77 2.09
N ALA A 177 -15.32 6.66 2.76
CA ALA A 177 -16.60 7.19 2.26
C ALA A 177 -16.41 8.02 0.99
N ALA A 178 -15.36 8.83 0.93
CA ALA A 178 -15.04 9.62 -0.26
C ALA A 178 -14.55 8.74 -1.42
N ALA A 179 -13.75 7.70 -1.14
CA ALA A 179 -13.35 6.71 -2.13
C ALA A 179 -14.58 5.98 -2.70
N PHE A 180 -15.49 5.54 -1.84
CA PHE A 180 -16.77 4.96 -2.27
C PHE A 180 -17.54 5.92 -3.17
N ALA A 181 -17.77 7.16 -2.74
CA ALA A 181 -18.54 8.14 -3.50
C ALA A 181 -17.92 8.41 -4.89
N GLY A 182 -16.60 8.59 -4.96
CA GLY A 182 -15.90 8.81 -6.23
C GLY A 182 -16.01 7.61 -7.18
N LEU A 183 -15.83 6.40 -6.69
CA LEU A 183 -15.93 5.17 -7.48
C LEU A 183 -17.38 4.88 -7.90
N LEU A 184 -18.35 5.17 -7.03
CA LEU A 184 -19.77 5.04 -7.35
C LEU A 184 -20.17 5.99 -8.50
N VAL A 185 -19.72 7.25 -8.47
CA VAL A 185 -19.97 8.20 -9.56
C VAL A 185 -19.43 7.67 -10.87
N VAL A 186 -18.22 7.12 -10.89
CA VAL A 186 -17.62 6.53 -12.10
C VAL A 186 -18.41 5.28 -12.55
N ALA A 187 -18.76 4.38 -11.63
CA ALA A 187 -19.52 3.18 -11.94
C ALA A 187 -20.91 3.53 -12.54
N VAL A 188 -21.59 4.54 -11.99
CA VAL A 188 -22.86 5.05 -12.54
C VAL A 188 -22.67 5.65 -13.94
N ALA A 189 -21.66 6.50 -14.11
CA ALA A 189 -21.40 7.18 -15.37
C ALA A 189 -21.04 6.22 -16.52
N LEU A 190 -20.42 5.07 -16.19
CA LEU A 190 -20.08 4.02 -17.17
C LEU A 190 -21.18 2.99 -17.37
N GLY A 191 -22.25 3.03 -16.56
CA GLY A 191 -23.30 2.00 -16.59
C GLY A 191 -22.87 0.65 -16.03
N ASP A 192 -21.78 0.62 -15.26
CA ASP A 192 -21.19 -0.60 -14.73
C ASP A 192 -21.91 -1.15 -13.49
N LEU A 193 -22.91 -0.44 -12.96
CA LEU A 193 -23.61 -0.88 -11.75
C LEU A 193 -24.36 -2.19 -11.99
N SER A 194 -23.97 -3.20 -11.23
CA SER A 194 -24.64 -4.50 -11.19
C SER A 194 -24.60 -5.07 -9.77
N VAL A 195 -25.50 -6.01 -9.50
CA VAL A 195 -25.52 -6.69 -8.20
C VAL A 195 -24.43 -7.77 -8.19
N PRO A 196 -23.57 -7.84 -7.13
CA PRO A 196 -22.58 -8.90 -7.05
C PRO A 196 -23.24 -10.28 -6.97
N HIS A 197 -22.74 -11.25 -7.75
CA HIS A 197 -23.24 -12.61 -7.78
C HIS A 197 -22.12 -13.62 -7.52
N GLY A 198 -22.45 -14.71 -6.85
CA GLY A 198 -21.53 -15.81 -6.58
C GLY A 198 -20.53 -15.54 -5.45
N TRP A 199 -20.03 -16.64 -4.90
CA TRP A 199 -19.13 -16.59 -3.73
C TRP A 199 -17.75 -16.03 -4.05
N THR A 200 -17.26 -16.21 -5.27
CA THR A 200 -15.98 -15.63 -5.72
C THR A 200 -15.97 -14.10 -5.57
N VAL A 201 -17.05 -13.43 -6.04
CA VAL A 201 -17.17 -11.97 -5.97
C VAL A 201 -17.42 -11.52 -4.53
N TRP A 202 -18.40 -12.13 -3.83
CA TRP A 202 -18.73 -11.74 -2.45
C TRP A 202 -17.58 -12.00 -1.47
N GLY A 203 -16.87 -13.15 -1.60
CA GLY A 203 -15.70 -13.46 -0.79
C GLY A 203 -14.59 -12.43 -0.97
N ALA A 204 -14.27 -12.08 -2.22
CA ALA A 204 -13.32 -11.01 -2.52
C ALA A 204 -13.74 -9.66 -1.96
N LEU A 205 -15.02 -9.26 -2.12
CA LEU A 205 -15.58 -8.01 -1.61
C LEU A 205 -15.50 -7.91 -0.09
N LEU A 206 -15.87 -8.97 0.63
CA LEU A 206 -15.83 -8.98 2.10
C LEU A 206 -14.39 -8.94 2.62
N VAL A 207 -13.51 -9.77 2.07
CA VAL A 207 -12.10 -9.78 2.49
C VAL A 207 -11.43 -8.44 2.18
N THR A 208 -11.59 -7.94 0.96
CA THR A 208 -10.94 -6.68 0.57
C THR A 208 -11.60 -5.47 1.21
N GLY A 209 -12.91 -5.45 1.36
CA GLY A 209 -13.65 -4.34 1.98
C GLY A 209 -13.35 -4.20 3.47
N VAL A 210 -13.47 -5.28 4.23
CA VAL A 210 -13.30 -5.24 5.70
C VAL A 210 -11.83 -5.23 6.07
N PHE A 211 -11.05 -6.24 5.63
CA PHE A 211 -9.68 -6.41 6.14
C PHE A 211 -8.67 -5.55 5.38
N ALA A 212 -8.70 -5.58 4.04
CA ALA A 212 -7.70 -4.84 3.26
C ALA A 212 -7.99 -3.34 3.21
N SER A 213 -9.27 -2.92 3.13
CA SER A 213 -9.62 -1.50 3.06
C SER A 213 -9.90 -0.92 4.43
N ALA A 214 -10.98 -1.30 5.13
CA ALA A 214 -11.34 -0.66 6.40
C ALA A 214 -10.25 -0.78 7.46
N LEU A 215 -9.83 -2.01 7.79
CA LEU A 215 -8.83 -2.23 8.82
C LEU A 215 -7.42 -1.87 8.34
N GLY A 216 -7.07 -2.18 7.09
CA GLY A 216 -5.76 -1.87 6.51
C GLY A 216 -5.47 -0.37 6.54
N PHE A 217 -6.38 0.46 6.04
CA PHE A 217 -6.19 1.93 6.05
C PHE A 217 -6.35 2.55 7.44
N LEU A 218 -7.17 1.97 8.32
CA LEU A 218 -7.20 2.38 9.72
C LEU A 218 -5.84 2.16 10.41
N VAL A 219 -5.22 1.01 10.18
CA VAL A 219 -3.88 0.71 10.68
C VAL A 219 -2.83 1.63 10.04
N GLN A 220 -2.92 1.90 8.74
CA GLN A 220 -2.04 2.86 8.06
C GLN A 220 -2.15 4.25 8.71
N THR A 221 -3.35 4.79 8.85
CA THR A 221 -3.57 6.11 9.45
C THR A 221 -3.05 6.14 10.89
N TRP A 222 -3.32 5.11 11.68
CA TRP A 222 -2.82 4.99 13.05
C TRP A 222 -1.29 4.91 13.11
N ALA A 223 -0.67 4.15 12.21
CA ALA A 223 0.78 3.97 12.15
C ALA A 223 1.48 5.26 11.70
N GLN A 224 0.95 5.94 10.68
CA GLN A 224 1.53 7.18 10.15
C GLN A 224 1.43 8.38 11.11
N ARG A 225 0.70 8.27 12.21
CA ARG A 225 0.81 9.20 13.35
C ARG A 225 2.15 9.08 14.08
N ARG A 226 2.92 8.00 13.83
CA ARG A 226 4.11 7.61 14.59
C ARG A 226 5.33 7.28 13.72
N THR A 227 5.14 7.26 12.41
CA THR A 227 6.21 6.93 11.46
C THR A 227 6.14 7.81 10.23
N SER A 228 7.27 7.96 9.53
CA SER A 228 7.35 8.78 8.31
C SER A 228 6.77 8.05 7.10
N ALA A 229 6.41 8.82 6.06
CA ALA A 229 5.96 8.30 4.77
C ALA A 229 6.97 7.33 4.15
N THR A 230 8.25 7.66 4.17
CA THR A 230 9.33 6.80 3.64
C THR A 230 9.39 5.45 4.34
N ARG A 231 9.26 5.41 5.67
CA ARG A 231 9.22 4.14 6.43
C ARG A 231 7.94 3.36 6.20
N THR A 232 6.83 4.05 6.04
CA THR A 232 5.56 3.42 5.67
C THR A 232 5.69 2.74 4.31
N ALA A 233 6.22 3.44 3.30
CA ALA A 233 6.45 2.88 1.98
C ALA A 233 7.42 1.68 2.00
N LEU A 234 8.49 1.77 2.82
CA LEU A 234 9.39 0.63 3.03
C LEU A 234 8.67 -0.57 3.68
N ALA A 235 7.85 -0.34 4.71
CA ALA A 235 7.05 -1.43 5.30
C ALA A 235 6.10 -2.05 4.27
N PHE A 236 5.51 -1.22 3.43
CA PHE A 236 4.60 -1.68 2.37
C PHE A 236 5.32 -2.51 1.30
N SER A 237 6.62 -2.33 1.06
CA SER A 237 7.39 -3.20 0.15
C SER A 237 7.46 -4.68 0.59
N MET A 238 6.95 -5.00 1.78
CA MET A 238 6.69 -6.40 2.17
C MET A 238 5.49 -7.03 1.43
N GLU A 239 4.61 -6.25 0.82
CA GLU A 239 3.44 -6.77 0.09
C GLU A 239 3.84 -7.77 -1.01
N PRO A 240 4.77 -7.48 -1.95
CA PRO A 240 5.26 -8.48 -2.91
C PRO A 240 5.92 -9.70 -2.26
N VAL A 241 6.58 -9.54 -1.10
CA VAL A 241 7.17 -10.67 -0.36
C VAL A 241 6.08 -11.61 0.13
N TRP A 242 5.00 -11.07 0.71
CA TRP A 242 3.85 -11.87 1.13
C TRP A 242 3.14 -12.51 -0.07
N THR A 243 2.98 -11.78 -1.17
CA THR A 243 2.41 -12.33 -2.42
C THR A 243 3.22 -13.52 -2.91
N ALA A 244 4.55 -13.42 -2.91
CA ALA A 244 5.44 -14.51 -3.27
C ALA A 244 5.36 -15.69 -2.29
N PHE A 245 5.29 -15.42 -0.98
CA PHE A 245 5.14 -16.45 0.05
C PHE A 245 3.83 -17.22 -0.09
N PHE A 246 2.70 -16.51 -0.27
CA PHE A 246 1.40 -17.17 -0.45
C PHE A 246 1.30 -17.87 -1.80
N GLY A 247 1.89 -17.32 -2.87
CA GLY A 247 2.00 -18.01 -4.16
C GLY A 247 2.74 -19.34 -4.03
N TYR A 248 3.87 -19.36 -3.32
CA TYR A 248 4.64 -20.59 -3.07
C TYR A 248 3.89 -21.61 -2.22
N THR A 249 3.25 -21.17 -1.12
CA THR A 249 2.64 -22.07 -0.15
C THR A 249 1.23 -22.52 -0.52
N LEU A 250 0.44 -21.69 -1.18
CA LEU A 250 -0.98 -21.92 -1.46
C LEU A 250 -1.28 -22.19 -2.93
N ALA A 251 -0.55 -21.56 -3.86
CA ALA A 251 -0.78 -21.68 -5.30
C ALA A 251 0.21 -22.63 -5.99
N GLY A 252 1.22 -23.16 -5.28
CA GLY A 252 2.21 -24.07 -5.84
C GLY A 252 3.27 -23.40 -6.72
N ASP A 253 3.39 -22.07 -6.65
CA ASP A 253 4.41 -21.31 -7.37
C ASP A 253 5.82 -21.75 -6.96
N ARG A 254 6.79 -21.63 -7.86
CA ARG A 254 8.20 -21.95 -7.60
C ARG A 254 9.02 -20.67 -7.61
N LEU A 255 9.53 -20.32 -6.44
CA LEU A 255 10.51 -19.24 -6.30
C LEU A 255 11.92 -19.80 -6.44
N GLY A 256 12.67 -19.33 -7.43
CA GLY A 256 14.10 -19.61 -7.55
C GLY A 256 14.93 -18.90 -6.49
N ALA A 257 16.22 -19.21 -6.41
CA ALA A 257 17.15 -18.57 -5.46
C ALA A 257 17.16 -17.04 -5.57
N LEU A 258 17.01 -16.49 -6.80
CA LEU A 258 16.93 -15.05 -7.03
C LEU A 258 15.71 -14.42 -6.36
N GLY A 259 14.54 -15.08 -6.43
CA GLY A 259 13.31 -14.60 -5.77
C GLY A 259 13.43 -14.58 -4.25
N TRP A 260 13.96 -15.65 -3.65
CA TRP A 260 14.24 -15.69 -2.20
C TRP A 260 15.28 -14.65 -1.78
N GLY A 261 16.32 -14.44 -2.60
CA GLY A 261 17.29 -13.36 -2.41
C GLY A 261 16.63 -11.98 -2.45
N GLY A 262 15.66 -11.77 -3.35
CA GLY A 262 14.85 -10.57 -3.43
C GLY A 262 14.03 -10.31 -2.17
N CYS A 263 13.33 -11.33 -1.64
CA CYS A 263 12.61 -11.24 -0.38
C CYS A 263 13.55 -10.83 0.79
N ALA A 264 14.70 -11.47 0.89
CA ALA A 264 15.69 -11.14 1.91
C ALA A 264 16.24 -9.71 1.78
N ALA A 265 16.48 -9.24 0.54
CA ALA A 265 16.93 -7.87 0.28
C ALA A 265 15.86 -6.84 0.66
N ILE A 266 14.58 -7.07 0.37
CA ILE A 266 13.47 -6.19 0.81
C ILE A 266 13.46 -6.08 2.34
N MET A 267 13.50 -7.20 3.04
CA MET A 267 13.54 -7.22 4.51
C MET A 267 14.77 -6.49 5.05
N ALA A 268 15.95 -6.70 4.46
CA ALA A 268 17.17 -5.99 4.84
C ALA A 268 17.04 -4.47 4.63
N GLY A 269 16.42 -4.02 3.53
CA GLY A 269 16.14 -2.61 3.24
C GLY A 269 15.26 -1.95 4.32
N ILE A 270 14.22 -2.64 4.78
CA ILE A 270 13.33 -2.17 5.85
C ILE A 270 14.12 -2.00 7.16
N VAL A 271 14.95 -3.00 7.53
CA VAL A 271 15.76 -2.96 8.74
C VAL A 271 16.81 -1.84 8.69
N LEU A 272 17.48 -1.66 7.54
CA LEU A 272 18.48 -0.59 7.35
C LEU A 272 17.87 0.81 7.52
N ALA A 273 16.63 1.02 7.10
CA ALA A 273 15.95 2.30 7.24
C ALA A 273 15.49 2.60 8.67
N GLU A 274 15.51 1.62 9.57
CA GLU A 274 15.11 1.80 10.96
C GLU A 274 16.20 2.50 11.78
N PRO A 275 15.93 3.64 12.45
CA PRO A 275 16.96 4.41 13.15
C PRO A 275 17.65 3.64 14.29
N ALA A 276 16.96 2.67 14.89
CA ALA A 276 17.57 1.83 15.93
C ALA A 276 18.65 0.93 15.34
N ALA A 277 18.38 0.30 14.20
CA ALA A 277 19.36 -0.53 13.48
C ALA A 277 20.50 0.31 12.90
N ALA A 278 20.22 1.50 12.37
CA ALA A 278 21.24 2.42 11.87
C ALA A 278 22.23 2.86 12.96
N ARG A 279 21.74 3.11 14.19
CA ARG A 279 22.60 3.45 15.34
C ARG A 279 23.49 2.28 15.76
N VAL A 280 22.96 1.07 15.79
CA VAL A 280 23.73 -0.14 16.13
C VAL A 280 24.81 -0.41 15.09
N LEU A 281 24.48 -0.24 13.80
CA LEU A 281 25.46 -0.38 12.71
C LEU A 281 26.55 0.68 12.77
N ALA A 282 26.19 1.93 13.00
CA ALA A 282 27.15 3.02 13.14
C ALA A 282 28.12 2.78 14.31
N GLY A 283 27.61 2.39 15.48
CA GLY A 283 28.45 2.07 16.64
C GLY A 283 29.39 0.87 16.42
N LYS A 284 28.95 -0.15 15.65
CA LYS A 284 29.84 -1.26 15.26
C LYS A 284 30.92 -0.85 14.26
N LEU A 285 30.59 0.03 13.31
CA LEU A 285 31.55 0.55 12.34
C LEU A 285 32.63 1.41 13.01
N ASP A 286 32.24 2.23 13.99
CA ASP A 286 33.19 3.03 14.77
C ASP A 286 34.13 2.15 15.62
N THR A 287 33.60 1.08 16.23
CA THR A 287 34.43 0.11 16.96
C THR A 287 35.38 -0.67 16.04
N LEU A 288 34.98 -0.98 14.81
CA LEU A 288 35.85 -1.61 13.83
C LEU A 288 36.94 -0.64 13.34
N ARG A 289 36.59 0.63 13.04
CA ARG A 289 37.58 1.65 12.66
C ARG A 289 38.67 1.84 13.73
N LEU A 290 38.28 1.86 15.00
CA LEU A 290 39.22 1.98 16.10
C LEU A 290 40.14 0.75 16.24
N ARG A 291 39.67 -0.45 15.84
CA ARG A 291 40.51 -1.68 15.84
C ARG A 291 41.53 -1.75 14.69
N PHE A 292 41.28 -1.09 13.56
CA PHE A 292 42.18 -1.06 12.41
C PHE A 292 43.10 0.17 12.39
N SER A 293 42.96 1.07 13.36
CA SER A 293 43.82 2.25 13.53
C SER A 293 44.91 2.08 14.60
N GLN A 294 45.00 0.89 15.22
CA GLN A 294 46.07 0.44 16.11
C GLN A 294 46.91 -0.63 15.39
#